data_12769a0e0d91eee3aaabb5b90e7f8023
#
_entry.id   12769a0e0d91eee3aaabb5b90e7f8023
#
_cell.length_a   1.000
_cell.length_b   1.000
_cell.length_c   1.000
_cell.angle_alpha   90.00
_cell.angle_beta   90.00
_cell.angle_gamma   90.00
#
_symmetry.space_group_name_H-M   'P 1'
#
loop_
_entity.id
_entity.type
_entity.pdbx_description
1 polymer ?
#
loop_
_entity_poly.entity_id
_entity_poly.type
_entity_poly.pdbx_seq_one_letter_code
_entity_poly.pdbx_strand_id
1 'polypeptide(L)'
;MSRVSAAVTLSYGAHSNLAVNQIVRNGSESQKQKFLPKLISGDHVGALAMSETTSGSDVVSMKLRAEDKGDHYLFNGHKFWITNGPDADVMVVYAKTNPDAGARGITAFIVEKDVSKFTTSPKLDKLGMRGSNTSEVIFDNVQVPAENVLGEVNEGVCVLMSGLDYERVILAAGPLGIMQACIDTAFPYLHDREQFDEKIGKFQVHRLYILSTLGTVHIILK
;
A
#
# COMPACT_ATOMS: atom_id res chain seq x y z
N MET A 1 -4.02 14.84 6.17
CA MET A 1 -3.03 13.96 6.86
C MET A 1 -1.62 14.16 6.31
N SER A 2 -1.34 13.97 5.04
CA SER A 2 0.01 14.03 4.43
C SER A 2 0.73 15.36 4.57
N ARG A 3 0.01 16.49 4.73
CA ARG A 3 0.58 17.81 5.08
C ARG A 3 1.29 17.81 6.44
N VAL A 4 0.88 16.93 7.36
CA VAL A 4 1.46 16.82 8.71
C VAL A 4 2.44 15.65 8.79
N SER A 5 2.05 14.49 8.26
CA SER A 5 2.87 13.27 8.23
C SER A 5 2.54 12.40 7.03
N ALA A 6 3.43 12.41 6.04
CA ALA A 6 3.31 11.57 4.86
C ALA A 6 3.43 10.08 5.21
N ALA A 7 4.26 9.73 6.20
CA ALA A 7 4.47 8.34 6.63
C ALA A 7 3.18 7.72 7.21
N VAL A 8 2.48 8.46 8.11
CA VAL A 8 1.21 8.01 8.67
C VAL A 8 0.14 7.88 7.57
N THR A 9 0.12 8.82 6.62
CA THR A 9 -0.82 8.77 5.48
C THR A 9 -0.58 7.56 4.60
N LEU A 10 0.69 7.18 4.37
CA LEU A 10 1.03 5.99 3.60
C LEU A 10 0.53 4.71 4.28
N SER A 11 0.75 4.56 5.59
CA SER A 11 0.25 3.42 6.36
C SER A 11 -1.28 3.35 6.37
N TYR A 12 -1.95 4.50 6.54
CA TYR A 12 -3.40 4.59 6.45
C TYR A 12 -3.91 4.22 5.04
N GLY A 13 -3.25 4.70 3.99
CA GLY A 13 -3.59 4.38 2.60
C GLY A 13 -3.47 2.88 2.31
N ALA A 14 -2.39 2.25 2.75
CA ALA A 14 -2.19 0.81 2.60
C ALA A 14 -3.26 -0.01 3.33
N HIS A 15 -3.64 0.42 4.53
CA HIS A 15 -4.73 -0.19 5.29
C HIS A 15 -6.08 -0.01 4.59
N SER A 16 -6.53 1.24 4.41
CA SER A 16 -7.90 1.54 3.98
C SER A 16 -8.12 1.35 2.48
N ASN A 17 -7.19 1.84 1.65
CA ASN A 17 -7.40 1.90 0.20
C ASN A 17 -6.86 0.68 -0.54
N LEU A 18 -5.93 -0.06 0.06
CA LEU A 18 -5.46 -1.33 -0.48
C LEU A 18 -6.18 -2.51 0.18
N ALA A 19 -5.87 -2.84 1.44
CA ALA A 19 -6.39 -4.04 2.07
C ALA A 19 -7.91 -4.03 2.24
N VAL A 20 -8.46 -3.02 2.93
CA VAL A 20 -9.90 -2.91 3.21
C VAL A 20 -10.70 -2.80 1.92
N ASN A 21 -10.28 -1.94 0.99
CA ASN A 21 -10.97 -1.75 -0.29
C ASN A 21 -11.04 -3.04 -1.13
N GLN A 22 -10.00 -3.86 -1.13
CA GLN A 22 -10.01 -5.15 -1.84
C GLN A 22 -11.05 -6.11 -1.25
N ILE A 23 -11.14 -6.19 0.09
CA ILE A 23 -12.13 -7.03 0.77
C ILE A 23 -13.55 -6.50 0.51
N VAL A 24 -13.77 -5.18 0.57
CA VAL A 24 -15.09 -4.57 0.28
C VAL A 24 -15.56 -4.90 -1.14
N ARG A 25 -14.67 -4.82 -2.13
CA ARG A 25 -15.01 -4.99 -3.54
C ARG A 25 -15.17 -6.43 -3.97
N ASN A 26 -14.33 -7.31 -3.46
CA ASN A 26 -14.20 -8.68 -3.97
C ASN A 26 -14.55 -9.76 -2.95
N GLY A 27 -14.74 -9.40 -1.68
CA GLY A 27 -15.07 -10.35 -0.62
C GLY A 27 -16.51 -10.83 -0.69
N SER A 28 -16.74 -12.08 -0.29
CA SER A 28 -18.07 -12.61 -0.01
C SER A 28 -18.70 -11.90 1.19
N GLU A 29 -20.01 -12.01 1.35
CA GLU A 29 -20.69 -11.39 2.50
C GLU A 29 -20.18 -11.96 3.84
N SER A 30 -19.87 -13.24 3.90
CA SER A 30 -19.26 -13.87 5.09
C SER A 30 -17.87 -13.30 5.40
N GLN A 31 -17.02 -13.11 4.38
CA GLN A 31 -15.70 -12.50 4.54
C GLN A 31 -15.82 -11.04 4.98
N LYS A 32 -16.72 -10.26 4.40
CA LYS A 32 -16.97 -8.87 4.80
C LYS A 32 -17.42 -8.78 6.26
N GLN A 33 -18.37 -9.62 6.67
CA GLN A 33 -18.84 -9.67 8.07
C GLN A 33 -17.75 -10.10 9.05
N LYS A 34 -16.86 -11.01 8.64
CA LYS A 34 -15.76 -11.49 9.46
C LYS A 34 -14.65 -10.45 9.63
N PHE A 35 -14.20 -9.83 8.55
CA PHE A 35 -12.97 -9.04 8.53
C PHE A 35 -13.19 -7.52 8.67
N LEU A 36 -14.22 -6.96 8.03
CA LEU A 36 -14.36 -5.51 7.95
C LEU A 36 -14.61 -4.82 9.29
N PRO A 37 -15.41 -5.34 10.23
CA PRO A 37 -15.68 -4.63 11.48
C PRO A 37 -14.42 -4.24 12.25
N LYS A 38 -13.48 -5.16 12.43
CA LYS A 38 -12.23 -4.90 13.16
C LYS A 38 -11.23 -4.05 12.36
N LEU A 39 -11.23 -4.18 11.04
CA LEU A 39 -10.42 -3.32 10.17
C LEU A 39 -10.94 -1.88 10.15
N ILE A 40 -12.26 -1.68 10.14
CA ILE A 40 -12.88 -0.34 10.14
C ILE A 40 -12.72 0.35 11.50
N SER A 41 -12.85 -0.38 12.61
CA SER A 41 -12.62 0.16 13.96
C SER A 41 -11.16 0.50 14.23
N GLY A 42 -10.23 -0.12 13.51
CA GLY A 42 -8.78 -0.02 13.72
C GLY A 42 -8.24 -1.00 14.77
N ASP A 43 -9.07 -1.94 15.25
CA ASP A 43 -8.63 -3.04 16.12
C ASP A 43 -7.69 -4.00 15.39
N HIS A 44 -7.84 -4.10 14.07
CA HIS A 44 -6.95 -4.83 13.18
C HIS A 44 -6.31 -3.90 12.15
N VAL A 45 -5.03 -4.13 11.89
CA VAL A 45 -4.26 -3.45 10.84
C VAL A 45 -4.28 -4.30 9.56
N GLY A 46 -4.62 -3.66 8.44
CA GLY A 46 -4.61 -4.28 7.13
C GLY A 46 -3.34 -3.96 6.34
N ALA A 47 -2.87 -4.94 5.55
CA ALA A 47 -1.80 -4.79 4.57
C ALA A 47 -2.15 -5.48 3.26
N LEU A 48 -1.43 -5.12 2.18
CA LEU A 48 -1.54 -5.78 0.88
C LEU A 48 -0.15 -6.25 0.43
N ALA A 49 -0.05 -7.52 0.06
CA ALA A 49 1.20 -8.18 -0.29
C ALA A 49 1.17 -8.70 -1.73
N MET A 50 1.70 -7.91 -2.67
CA MET A 50 1.81 -8.28 -4.08
C MET A 50 3.25 -8.43 -4.54
N SER A 51 4.13 -7.49 -4.20
CA SER A 51 5.50 -7.41 -4.70
C SER A 51 6.43 -8.45 -4.09
N GLU A 52 7.43 -8.87 -4.87
CA GLU A 52 8.51 -9.75 -4.47
C GLU A 52 9.85 -9.11 -4.86
N THR A 53 10.98 -9.63 -4.37
CA THR A 53 12.31 -9.10 -4.68
C THR A 53 12.62 -9.09 -6.16
N THR A 54 12.05 -10.03 -6.93
CA THR A 54 12.23 -10.17 -8.39
C THR A 54 11.02 -9.73 -9.20
N SER A 55 9.94 -9.27 -8.56
CA SER A 55 8.65 -9.01 -9.20
C SER A 55 7.98 -7.79 -8.54
N GLY A 56 8.38 -6.60 -9.00
CA GLY A 56 7.85 -5.30 -8.56
C GLY A 56 6.87 -4.74 -9.59
N SER A 57 7.38 -4.03 -10.61
CA SER A 57 6.55 -3.48 -11.70
C SER A 57 5.85 -4.57 -12.49
N ASP A 58 6.54 -5.68 -12.77
CA ASP A 58 5.95 -6.88 -13.35
C ASP A 58 5.43 -7.81 -12.24
N VAL A 59 4.40 -7.37 -11.53
CA VAL A 59 3.84 -8.09 -10.38
C VAL A 59 3.23 -9.44 -10.77
N VAL A 60 2.80 -9.63 -12.02
CA VAL A 60 2.23 -10.91 -12.49
C VAL A 60 3.28 -12.02 -12.64
N SER A 61 4.57 -11.66 -12.68
CA SER A 61 5.70 -12.61 -12.65
C SER A 61 6.06 -13.08 -11.23
N MET A 62 5.21 -12.85 -10.25
CA MET A 62 5.38 -13.33 -8.86
C MET A 62 5.59 -14.86 -8.80
N LYS A 63 6.28 -15.31 -7.76
CA LYS A 63 6.68 -16.70 -7.57
C LYS A 63 6.13 -17.36 -6.30
N LEU A 64 5.55 -16.57 -5.37
CA LEU A 64 4.90 -17.13 -4.17
C LEU A 64 3.88 -18.17 -4.61
N ARG A 65 4.00 -19.39 -4.11
CA ARG A 65 3.10 -20.51 -4.42
C ARG A 65 2.03 -20.68 -3.37
N ALA A 66 0.83 -21.02 -3.82
CA ALA A 66 -0.30 -21.45 -3.00
C ALA A 66 -0.76 -22.81 -3.54
N GLU A 67 -0.29 -23.90 -2.93
CA GLU A 67 -0.64 -25.27 -3.31
C GLU A 67 -1.98 -25.65 -2.71
N ASP A 68 -2.93 -26.09 -3.53
CA ASP A 68 -4.25 -26.54 -3.10
C ASP A 68 -4.15 -27.90 -2.36
N LYS A 69 -4.68 -27.96 -1.13
CA LYS A 69 -4.77 -29.15 -0.28
C LYS A 69 -6.24 -29.55 0.00
N GLY A 70 -7.19 -28.93 -0.68
CA GLY A 70 -8.61 -29.15 -0.57
C GLY A 70 -9.27 -28.19 0.42
N ASP A 71 -9.06 -28.34 1.71
CA ASP A 71 -9.62 -27.50 2.76
C ASP A 71 -8.78 -26.22 3.04
N HIS A 72 -7.53 -26.21 2.58
CA HIS A 72 -6.62 -25.08 2.72
C HIS A 72 -5.62 -24.99 1.56
N TYR A 73 -4.96 -23.85 1.43
CA TYR A 73 -3.81 -23.65 0.55
C TYR A 73 -2.53 -23.58 1.38
N LEU A 74 -1.48 -24.25 0.89
CA LEU A 74 -0.15 -24.21 1.51
C LEU A 74 0.72 -23.18 0.81
N PHE A 75 1.09 -22.12 1.53
CA PHE A 75 1.89 -21.01 0.99
C PHE A 75 3.37 -21.24 1.23
N ASN A 76 4.17 -21.06 0.16
CA ASN A 76 5.63 -21.11 0.22
C ASN A 76 6.23 -20.00 -0.66
N GLY A 77 7.04 -19.13 -0.04
CA GLY A 77 7.73 -18.02 -0.70
C GLY A 77 7.73 -16.74 0.15
N HIS A 78 7.99 -15.63 -0.51
CA HIS A 78 8.23 -14.36 0.15
C HIS A 78 7.50 -13.22 -0.57
N LYS A 79 7.07 -12.22 0.19
CA LYS A 79 6.65 -10.92 -0.33
C LYS A 79 7.55 -9.82 0.22
N PHE A 80 7.83 -8.78 -0.55
CA PHE A 80 8.80 -7.76 -0.17
C PHE A 80 8.22 -6.35 -0.34
N TRP A 81 8.74 -5.38 0.43
CA TRP A 81 8.27 -4.00 0.48
C TRP A 81 6.83 -3.85 1.00
N ILE A 82 6.41 -4.71 1.93
CA ILE A 82 5.03 -4.70 2.40
C ILE A 82 4.82 -3.63 3.48
N THR A 83 4.14 -2.58 3.09
CA THR A 83 3.70 -1.52 4.01
C THR A 83 2.72 -2.11 5.03
N ASN A 84 2.89 -1.77 6.31
CA ASN A 84 2.21 -2.36 7.46
C ASN A 84 2.51 -3.86 7.67
N GLY A 85 3.41 -4.48 6.90
CA GLY A 85 3.71 -5.92 7.01
C GLY A 85 3.99 -6.38 8.45
N PRO A 86 4.85 -5.70 9.22
CA PRO A 86 5.14 -6.10 10.61
C PRO A 86 3.94 -6.00 11.54
N ASP A 87 3.03 -5.06 11.28
CA ASP A 87 1.92 -4.70 12.15
C ASP A 87 0.59 -5.33 11.71
N ALA A 88 0.54 -5.98 10.53
CA ALA A 88 -0.68 -6.48 9.94
C ALA A 88 -1.28 -7.66 10.72
N ASP A 89 -2.56 -7.55 11.07
CA ASP A 89 -3.38 -8.64 11.57
C ASP A 89 -4.05 -9.40 10.42
N VAL A 90 -4.41 -8.67 9.35
CA VAL A 90 -5.06 -9.20 8.15
C VAL A 90 -4.33 -8.69 6.92
N MET A 91 -4.02 -9.58 5.99
CA MET A 91 -3.29 -9.23 4.77
C MET A 91 -4.00 -9.77 3.53
N VAL A 92 -4.15 -8.94 2.49
CA VAL A 92 -4.52 -9.42 1.17
C VAL A 92 -3.26 -9.84 0.44
N VAL A 93 -3.15 -11.12 0.08
CA VAL A 93 -1.95 -11.72 -0.52
C VAL A 93 -2.29 -12.31 -1.88
N TYR A 94 -1.44 -12.05 -2.87
CA TYR A 94 -1.54 -12.66 -4.20
C TYR A 94 -0.48 -13.74 -4.37
N ALA A 95 -0.92 -14.94 -4.79
CA ALA A 95 -0.05 -16.10 -4.93
C ALA A 95 -0.40 -16.92 -6.18
N LYS A 96 0.56 -17.71 -6.67
CA LYS A 96 0.39 -18.66 -7.79
C LYS A 96 -0.28 -19.93 -7.30
N THR A 97 -1.52 -20.13 -7.71
CA THR A 97 -2.25 -21.40 -7.58
C THR A 97 -2.01 -22.33 -8.77
N ASN A 98 -1.76 -21.73 -9.96
CA ASN A 98 -1.35 -22.47 -11.15
C ASN A 98 -0.11 -21.79 -11.79
N PRO A 99 1.11 -22.22 -11.43
CA PRO A 99 2.34 -21.60 -11.94
C PRO A 99 2.46 -21.59 -13.46
N ASP A 100 1.94 -22.61 -14.15
CA ASP A 100 2.09 -22.77 -15.60
C ASP A 100 1.12 -21.89 -16.41
N ALA A 101 0.08 -21.36 -15.77
CA ALA A 101 -0.90 -20.49 -16.41
C ALA A 101 -0.48 -19.00 -16.48
N GLY A 102 0.75 -18.66 -16.10
CA GLY A 102 1.23 -17.28 -16.12
C GLY A 102 0.40 -16.35 -15.26
N ALA A 103 -0.07 -15.22 -15.81
CA ALA A 103 -0.92 -14.26 -15.10
C ALA A 103 -2.28 -14.85 -14.67
N ARG A 104 -2.83 -15.77 -15.48
CA ARG A 104 -4.10 -16.46 -15.20
C ARG A 104 -4.01 -17.56 -14.15
N GLY A 105 -2.84 -17.76 -13.53
CA GLY A 105 -2.66 -18.71 -12.45
C GLY A 105 -2.49 -18.03 -11.08
N ILE A 106 -2.87 -16.76 -10.95
CA ILE A 106 -2.77 -16.00 -9.70
C ILE A 106 -4.14 -15.96 -9.02
N THR A 107 -4.15 -16.20 -7.71
CA THR A 107 -5.33 -16.09 -6.85
C THR A 107 -5.05 -15.07 -5.73
N ALA A 108 -6.07 -14.32 -5.33
CA ALA A 108 -6.02 -13.44 -4.17
C ALA A 108 -6.55 -14.15 -2.93
N PHE A 109 -5.96 -13.87 -1.77
CA PHE A 109 -6.34 -14.50 -0.50
C PHE A 109 -6.39 -13.47 0.63
N ILE A 110 -7.26 -13.69 1.60
CA ILE A 110 -7.24 -13.00 2.89
C ILE A 110 -6.46 -13.88 3.89
N VAL A 111 -5.34 -13.37 4.37
CA VAL A 111 -4.46 -14.11 5.30
C VAL A 111 -4.49 -13.46 6.66
N GLU A 112 -4.90 -14.21 7.67
CA GLU A 112 -4.97 -13.79 9.08
C GLU A 112 -3.68 -14.20 9.80
N LYS A 113 -3.02 -13.29 10.49
CA LYS A 113 -1.75 -13.56 11.19
C LYS A 113 -1.91 -14.63 12.27
N ASP A 114 -2.96 -14.55 13.07
CA ASP A 114 -3.20 -15.48 14.18
C ASP A 114 -3.49 -16.92 13.72
N VAL A 115 -4.14 -17.06 12.57
CA VAL A 115 -4.51 -18.37 12.00
C VAL A 115 -3.35 -18.95 11.20
N SER A 116 -2.81 -18.16 10.28
CA SER A 116 -1.83 -18.60 9.28
C SER A 116 -0.39 -18.54 9.76
N LYS A 117 -0.10 -17.75 10.81
CA LYS A 117 1.22 -17.66 11.47
C LYS A 117 2.39 -17.36 10.52
N PHE A 118 2.18 -16.51 9.52
CA PHE A 118 3.28 -16.00 8.71
C PHE A 118 4.26 -15.18 9.55
N THR A 119 5.49 -15.08 9.11
CA THR A 119 6.54 -14.30 9.78
C THR A 119 6.95 -13.09 8.95
N THR A 120 7.58 -12.12 9.60
CA THR A 120 8.09 -10.92 8.94
C THR A 120 9.53 -10.69 9.32
N SER A 121 10.31 -10.11 8.41
CA SER A 121 11.62 -9.56 8.77
C SER A 121 11.46 -8.38 9.73
N PRO A 122 12.52 -7.96 10.42
CA PRO A 122 12.56 -6.65 11.06
C PRO A 122 12.18 -5.55 10.07
N LYS A 123 11.59 -4.46 10.57
CA LYS A 123 11.24 -3.32 9.71
C LYS A 123 12.46 -2.76 8.98
N LEU A 124 12.28 -2.46 7.71
CA LEU A 124 13.33 -1.89 6.87
C LEU A 124 13.69 -0.48 7.33
N ASP A 125 14.99 -0.19 7.42
CA ASP A 125 15.50 1.16 7.63
C ASP A 125 15.51 1.92 6.30
N LYS A 126 14.54 2.82 6.11
CA LYS A 126 14.32 3.53 4.86
C LYS A 126 14.89 4.94 4.91
N LEU A 127 15.28 5.47 3.75
CA LEU A 127 15.78 6.83 3.59
C LEU A 127 14.73 7.90 3.98
N GLY A 128 13.44 7.61 3.72
CA GLY A 128 12.29 8.43 4.10
C GLY A 128 11.10 7.58 4.50
N MET A 129 9.95 8.20 4.81
CA MET A 129 8.73 7.51 5.26
C MET A 129 8.95 6.56 6.45
N ARG A 130 9.86 6.93 7.36
CA ARG A 130 10.34 6.09 8.47
C ARG A 130 9.25 5.78 9.51
N GLY A 131 8.22 6.60 9.59
CA GLY A 131 7.05 6.37 10.43
C GLY A 131 6.03 5.38 9.83
N SER A 132 6.28 4.84 8.62
CA SER A 132 5.49 3.77 8.01
C SER A 132 6.31 2.49 8.03
N ASN A 133 5.89 1.50 8.81
CA ASN A 133 6.61 0.23 8.91
C ASN A 133 6.47 -0.56 7.61
N THR A 134 7.59 -1.10 7.13
CA THR A 134 7.67 -1.86 5.90
C THR A 134 8.59 -3.05 6.12
N SER A 135 8.22 -4.24 5.67
CA SER A 135 9.04 -5.45 5.84
C SER A 135 8.92 -6.41 4.68
N GLU A 136 9.75 -7.43 4.70
CA GLU A 136 9.51 -8.69 4.03
C GLU A 136 8.46 -9.49 4.82
N VAL A 137 7.63 -10.25 4.11
CA VAL A 137 6.70 -11.23 4.68
C VAL A 137 7.10 -12.61 4.16
N ILE A 138 7.22 -13.56 5.08
CA ILE A 138 7.77 -14.88 4.82
C ILE A 138 6.68 -15.92 5.07
N PHE A 139 6.43 -16.73 4.06
CA PHE A 139 5.52 -17.87 4.10
C PHE A 139 6.33 -19.16 3.96
N ASP A 140 6.45 -19.90 5.05
CA ASP A 140 7.11 -21.21 5.10
C ASP A 140 6.08 -22.24 5.57
N ASN A 141 5.55 -23.00 4.61
CA ASN A 141 4.45 -23.96 4.83
C ASN A 141 3.26 -23.36 5.59
N VAL A 142 2.91 -22.12 5.25
CA VAL A 142 1.82 -21.39 5.90
C VAL A 142 0.48 -21.88 5.35
N GLN A 143 -0.41 -22.32 6.24
CA GLN A 143 -1.75 -22.77 5.88
C GLN A 143 -2.72 -21.59 5.83
N VAL A 144 -3.44 -21.46 4.72
CA VAL A 144 -4.48 -20.45 4.51
C VAL A 144 -5.78 -21.18 4.17
N PRO A 145 -6.86 -21.04 4.96
CA PRO A 145 -8.14 -21.72 4.70
C PRO A 145 -8.66 -21.47 3.28
N ALA A 146 -9.25 -22.48 2.65
CA ALA A 146 -9.80 -22.34 1.30
C ALA A 146 -10.93 -21.29 1.22
N GLU A 147 -11.68 -21.12 2.30
CA GLU A 147 -12.72 -20.09 2.44
C GLU A 147 -12.19 -18.65 2.41
N ASN A 148 -10.87 -18.46 2.56
CA ASN A 148 -10.20 -17.17 2.53
C ASN A 148 -9.73 -16.76 1.11
N VAL A 149 -10.09 -17.51 0.06
CA VAL A 149 -9.92 -17.04 -1.32
C VAL A 149 -10.76 -15.77 -1.51
N LEU A 150 -10.11 -14.70 -1.97
CA LEU A 150 -10.75 -13.41 -2.23
C LEU A 150 -11.11 -13.31 -3.72
N GLY A 151 -12.40 -13.30 -4.02
CA GLY A 151 -12.91 -13.47 -5.39
C GLY A 151 -12.85 -14.94 -5.83
N GLU A 152 -12.45 -15.19 -7.07
CA GLU A 152 -12.40 -16.53 -7.67
C GLU A 152 -10.97 -17.04 -7.81
N VAL A 153 -10.79 -18.36 -7.76
CA VAL A 153 -9.51 -19.03 -8.00
C VAL A 153 -9.02 -18.71 -9.42
N ASN A 154 -7.74 -18.33 -9.54
CA ASN A 154 -7.08 -17.93 -10.78
C ASN A 154 -7.53 -16.57 -11.37
N GLU A 155 -8.40 -15.84 -10.67
CA GLU A 155 -8.85 -14.49 -11.06
C GLU A 155 -8.18 -13.36 -10.22
N GLY A 156 -7.13 -13.69 -9.51
CA GLY A 156 -6.43 -12.73 -8.63
C GLY A 156 -5.89 -11.49 -9.35
N VAL A 157 -5.57 -11.58 -10.65
CA VAL A 157 -5.15 -10.42 -11.44
C VAL A 157 -6.29 -9.43 -11.62
N CYS A 158 -7.53 -9.89 -11.82
CA CYS A 158 -8.71 -9.03 -11.92
C CYS A 158 -8.93 -8.28 -10.60
N VAL A 159 -8.83 -9.00 -9.48
CA VAL A 159 -8.89 -8.41 -8.13
C VAL A 159 -7.80 -7.34 -7.97
N LEU A 160 -6.55 -7.67 -8.29
CA LEU A 160 -5.39 -6.77 -8.16
C LEU A 160 -5.58 -5.49 -8.97
N MET A 161 -5.86 -5.62 -10.28
CA MET A 161 -5.93 -4.47 -11.18
C MET A 161 -7.09 -3.54 -10.84
N SER A 162 -8.25 -4.08 -10.46
CA SER A 162 -9.38 -3.25 -10.01
C SER A 162 -9.05 -2.38 -8.81
N GLY A 163 -8.20 -2.86 -7.90
CA GLY A 163 -7.72 -2.11 -6.75
C GLY A 163 -6.69 -1.05 -7.11
N LEU A 164 -5.73 -1.39 -7.98
CA LEU A 164 -4.66 -0.47 -8.39
C LEU A 164 -5.17 0.77 -9.13
N ASP A 165 -6.22 0.64 -9.95
CA ASP A 165 -6.81 1.79 -10.63
C ASP A 165 -7.38 2.80 -9.63
N TYR A 166 -8.06 2.31 -8.61
CA TYR A 166 -8.59 3.13 -7.53
C TYR A 166 -7.49 3.74 -6.66
N GLU A 167 -6.47 2.95 -6.34
CA GLU A 167 -5.32 3.37 -5.54
C GLU A 167 -4.57 4.53 -6.18
N ARG A 168 -4.31 4.49 -7.49
CA ARG A 168 -3.58 5.55 -8.19
C ARG A 168 -4.21 6.92 -8.00
N VAL A 169 -5.53 7.00 -8.03
CA VAL A 169 -6.28 8.24 -7.81
C VAL A 169 -6.14 8.70 -6.35
N ILE A 170 -6.39 7.81 -5.40
CA ILE A 170 -6.37 8.17 -3.98
C ILE A 170 -4.96 8.49 -3.49
N LEU A 171 -3.97 7.72 -3.92
CA LEU A 171 -2.59 7.93 -3.52
C LEU A 171 -2.04 9.29 -3.98
N ALA A 172 -2.55 9.85 -5.09
CA ALA A 172 -2.19 11.19 -5.55
C ALA A 172 -2.47 12.29 -4.53
N ALA A 173 -3.41 12.09 -3.60
CA ALA A 173 -3.68 13.03 -2.50
C ALA A 173 -2.49 13.15 -1.50
N GLY A 174 -1.65 12.11 -1.39
CA GLY A 174 -0.46 12.14 -0.54
C GLY A 174 0.54 13.23 -0.93
N PRO A 175 1.07 13.21 -2.15
CA PRO A 175 1.96 14.26 -2.68
C PRO A 175 1.37 15.67 -2.60
N LEU A 176 0.07 15.85 -2.81
CA LEU A 176 -0.58 17.15 -2.66
C LEU A 176 -0.42 17.74 -1.25
N GLY A 177 -0.62 16.92 -0.23
CA GLY A 177 -0.42 17.35 1.14
C GLY A 177 1.06 17.68 1.45
N ILE A 178 2.00 16.92 0.88
CA ILE A 178 3.45 17.19 1.02
C ILE A 178 3.80 18.51 0.33
N MET A 179 3.31 18.73 -0.89
CA MET A 179 3.52 19.99 -1.63
C MET A 179 2.99 21.19 -0.84
N GLN A 180 1.79 21.06 -0.25
CA GLN A 180 1.22 22.10 0.59
C GLN A 180 2.10 22.39 1.82
N ALA A 181 2.63 21.37 2.50
CA ALA A 181 3.54 21.56 3.62
C ALA A 181 4.84 22.28 3.22
N CYS A 182 5.37 21.95 2.04
CA CYS A 182 6.54 22.65 1.49
C CYS A 182 6.23 24.13 1.24
N ILE A 183 5.09 24.47 0.67
CA ILE A 183 4.65 25.84 0.43
C ILE A 183 4.51 26.59 1.76
N ASP A 184 3.84 26.00 2.75
CA ASP A 184 3.60 26.60 4.06
C ASP A 184 4.92 26.94 4.80
N THR A 185 5.97 26.15 4.54
CA THR A 185 7.30 26.36 5.12
C THR A 185 8.13 27.37 4.31
N ALA A 186 8.12 27.24 2.99
CA ALA A 186 8.96 28.05 2.11
C ALA A 186 8.46 29.51 2.00
N PHE A 187 7.13 29.70 1.97
CA PHE A 187 6.56 31.01 1.73
C PHE A 187 6.89 32.03 2.82
N PRO A 188 6.74 31.78 4.13
CA PRO A 188 7.21 32.69 5.18
C PRO A 188 8.71 32.94 5.09
N TYR A 189 9.51 31.93 4.84
CA TYR A 189 10.97 32.05 4.75
C TYR A 189 11.42 33.05 3.66
N LEU A 190 10.67 33.15 2.54
CA LEU A 190 10.96 34.15 1.50
C LEU A 190 10.79 35.59 1.96
N HIS A 191 9.96 35.81 2.98
CA HIS A 191 9.70 37.12 3.57
C HIS A 191 10.60 37.41 4.77
N ASP A 192 11.29 36.40 5.32
CA ASP A 192 12.18 36.57 6.49
C ASP A 192 13.64 36.65 6.07
N ARG A 193 14.08 35.78 5.15
CA ARG A 193 15.49 35.73 4.72
C ARG A 193 15.87 36.91 3.84
N GLU A 194 16.99 37.54 4.16
CA GLU A 194 17.61 38.65 3.38
C GLU A 194 18.93 38.22 2.76
N GLN A 195 19.16 38.64 1.53
CA GLN A 195 20.43 38.62 0.81
C GLN A 195 20.49 39.85 -0.10
N PHE A 196 21.69 40.43 -0.26
CA PHE A 196 21.88 41.65 -1.04
C PHE A 196 20.99 42.83 -0.55
N ASP A 197 20.82 42.94 0.78
CA ASP A 197 19.96 43.92 1.46
C ASP A 197 18.49 43.89 1.06
N GLU A 198 18.01 42.76 0.49
CA GLU A 198 16.65 42.56 0.05
C GLU A 198 16.11 41.20 0.49
N LYS A 199 14.80 41.13 0.75
CA LYS A 199 14.10 39.84 0.99
C LYS A 199 14.21 38.93 -0.24
N ILE A 200 14.60 37.67 -0.02
CA ILE A 200 14.82 36.74 -1.15
C ILE A 200 13.57 36.49 -2.01
N GLY A 201 12.36 36.71 -1.48
CA GLY A 201 11.11 36.67 -2.22
C GLY A 201 10.98 37.74 -3.32
N LYS A 202 11.85 38.78 -3.35
CA LYS A 202 11.87 39.76 -4.43
C LYS A 202 12.56 39.25 -5.68
N PHE A 203 13.41 38.22 -5.59
CA PHE A 203 14.16 37.69 -6.72
C PHE A 203 13.25 36.85 -7.66
N GLN A 204 13.36 37.11 -8.96
CA GLN A 204 12.48 36.50 -9.99
C GLN A 204 12.43 34.98 -9.93
N VAL A 205 13.56 34.34 -9.75
CA VAL A 205 13.64 32.86 -9.74
C VAL A 205 12.76 32.27 -8.63
N HIS A 206 12.83 32.82 -7.41
CA HIS A 206 12.00 32.37 -6.29
C HIS A 206 10.50 32.57 -6.55
N ARG A 207 10.13 33.70 -7.16
CA ARG A 207 8.72 33.97 -7.54
C ARG A 207 8.20 32.96 -8.54
N LEU A 208 8.99 32.63 -9.57
CA LEU A 208 8.59 31.66 -10.60
C LEU A 208 8.39 30.26 -10.05
N TYR A 209 9.29 29.77 -9.19
CA TYR A 209 9.16 28.45 -8.57
C TYR A 209 7.93 28.35 -7.68
N ILE A 210 7.68 29.36 -6.85
CA ILE A 210 6.49 29.37 -5.97
C ILE A 210 5.20 29.44 -6.78
N LEU A 211 5.11 30.30 -7.81
CA LEU A 211 3.93 30.39 -8.65
C LEU A 211 3.66 29.10 -9.41
N SER A 212 4.70 28.42 -9.91
CA SER A 212 4.57 27.13 -10.57
C SER A 212 4.04 26.06 -9.61
N THR A 213 4.58 25.99 -8.40
CA THR A 213 4.14 25.01 -7.39
C THR A 213 2.70 25.26 -6.93
N LEU A 214 2.34 26.51 -6.63
CA LEU A 214 0.98 26.90 -6.28
C LEU A 214 -0.02 26.60 -7.41
N GLY A 215 0.36 26.91 -8.66
CA GLY A 215 -0.45 26.63 -9.84
C GLY A 215 -0.72 25.12 -9.98
N THR A 216 0.31 24.28 -9.81
CA THR A 216 0.19 22.83 -9.88
C THR A 216 -0.75 22.29 -8.80
N VAL A 217 -0.57 22.69 -7.54
CA VAL A 217 -1.46 22.27 -6.43
C VAL A 217 -2.92 22.69 -6.72
N HIS A 218 -3.14 23.91 -7.19
CA HIS A 218 -4.47 24.42 -7.48
C HIS A 218 -5.16 23.67 -8.63
N ILE A 219 -4.42 23.31 -9.69
CA ILE A 219 -4.95 22.54 -10.83
C ILE A 219 -5.37 21.13 -10.40
N ILE A 220 -4.57 20.47 -9.55
CA ILE A 220 -4.84 19.10 -9.14
C ILE A 220 -6.03 19.04 -8.13
N LEU A 221 -6.25 20.11 -7.37
CA LEU A 221 -7.37 20.19 -6.39
C LEU A 221 -8.72 20.53 -7.05
N LYS A 222 -8.76 20.89 -8.32
CA LYS A 222 -9.99 21.09 -9.13
C LYS A 222 -10.39 19.85 -9.89
#